data_9d29094d025d7d14943fb9bec170f399
#
_entry.id   9d29094d025d7d14943fb9bec170f399
#
_cell.length_a   1.000
_cell.length_b   1.000
_cell.length_c   1.000
_cell.angle_alpha   90.00
_cell.angle_beta   90.00
_cell.angle_gamma   90.00
#
_symmetry.space_group_name_H-M   'P 1'
#
loop_
_entity.id
_entity.type
_entity.pdbx_description
1 polymer ?
#
loop_
_entity_poly.entity_id
_entity_poly.type
_entity_poly.pdbx_seq_one_letter_code
_entity_poly.pdbx_strand_id
1 'polypeptide(L)'
;MGVVIGETAIVGDNVTLFHQVTLGGMSSKKVKRHPTIEDDVLIGTGTKILGDITIGARTKIGCNLVIKHDIPKDMVIFETDPENMYVRKPSRNAAAAQAEEKKIPDNYIEYYI
;
A
#
# COMPACT_ATOMS: atom_id res chain seq x y z
N MET A 1 14.45 3.44 8.53
CA MET A 1 14.68 2.90 9.88
C MET A 1 13.45 2.18 10.33
N GLY A 2 13.64 1.03 10.99
CA GLY A 2 12.53 0.26 11.51
C GLY A 2 11.68 -0.42 10.47
N VAL A 3 12.19 -0.59 9.25
CA VAL A 3 11.47 -1.32 8.23
C VAL A 3 11.65 -2.81 8.48
N VAL A 4 10.55 -3.55 8.45
CA VAL A 4 10.56 -4.99 8.64
C VAL A 4 10.01 -5.65 7.38
N ILE A 5 10.81 -6.50 6.76
CA ILE A 5 10.41 -7.20 5.54
C ILE A 5 10.48 -8.69 5.82
N GLY A 6 9.34 -9.36 5.77
CA GLY A 6 9.26 -10.78 6.04
C GLY A 6 9.99 -11.61 5.00
N GLU A 7 10.37 -12.81 5.38
CA GLU A 7 11.28 -13.63 4.57
C GLU A 7 10.68 -14.08 3.24
N THR A 8 9.35 -14.18 3.13
CA THR A 8 8.73 -14.57 1.85
C THR A 8 8.18 -13.38 1.08
N ALA A 9 8.45 -12.15 1.54
CA ALA A 9 7.99 -10.96 0.83
C ALA A 9 8.74 -10.81 -0.49
N ILE A 10 8.04 -10.28 -1.49
CA ILE A 10 8.61 -9.99 -2.79
C ILE A 10 8.42 -8.51 -3.04
N VAL A 11 9.51 -7.83 -3.37
CA VAL A 11 9.49 -6.38 -3.59
C VAL A 11 10.04 -6.11 -4.98
N GLY A 12 9.26 -5.41 -5.77
CA GLY A 12 9.62 -5.10 -7.15
C GLY A 12 10.61 -3.95 -7.25
N ASP A 13 10.69 -3.38 -8.45
CA ASP A 13 11.63 -2.30 -8.75
C ASP A 13 11.05 -0.95 -8.37
N ASN A 14 11.92 -0.04 -7.95
CA ASN A 14 11.54 1.35 -7.65
C ASN A 14 10.47 1.46 -6.58
N VAL A 15 10.48 0.55 -5.62
CA VAL A 15 9.55 0.60 -4.50
C VAL A 15 10.15 1.48 -3.42
N THR A 16 9.34 2.38 -2.88
CA THR A 16 9.77 3.27 -1.81
C THR A 16 9.04 2.89 -0.53
N LEU A 17 9.79 2.54 0.50
CA LEU A 17 9.26 2.22 1.81
C LEU A 17 9.78 3.25 2.80
N PHE A 18 8.88 4.02 3.36
CA PHE A 18 9.28 4.97 4.38
C PHE A 18 9.53 4.24 5.69
N HIS A 19 10.00 4.95 6.70
CA HIS A 19 10.44 4.27 7.93
C HIS A 19 9.26 3.59 8.62
N GLN A 20 9.58 2.52 9.36
CA GLN A 20 8.64 1.75 10.16
C GLN A 20 7.53 1.09 9.35
N VAL A 21 7.77 0.85 8.06
CA VAL A 21 6.86 0.04 7.25
C VAL A 21 7.12 -1.43 7.57
N THR A 22 6.04 -2.20 7.67
CA THR A 22 6.14 -3.64 7.93
C THR A 22 5.46 -4.40 6.79
N LEU A 23 6.20 -5.34 6.20
CA LEU A 23 5.65 -6.32 5.27
C LEU A 23 5.62 -7.63 6.03
N GLY A 24 4.51 -7.91 6.70
CA GLY A 24 4.43 -8.98 7.67
C GLY A 24 3.55 -10.13 7.22
N GLY A 25 3.61 -11.21 7.97
CA GLY A 25 2.81 -12.39 7.72
C GLY A 25 1.64 -12.49 8.67
N MET A 26 0.64 -13.26 8.26
CA MET A 26 -0.51 -13.55 9.09
C MET A 26 -0.67 -15.04 9.33
N SER A 27 0.35 -15.82 9.03
CA SER A 27 0.32 -17.27 9.21
C SER A 27 1.68 -17.74 9.68
N SER A 28 1.69 -18.77 10.50
CA SER A 28 2.95 -19.37 10.94
C SER A 28 3.38 -20.53 10.05
N LYS A 29 2.59 -20.86 9.02
CA LYS A 29 2.94 -21.95 8.11
C LYS A 29 4.13 -21.56 7.26
N LYS A 30 4.91 -22.56 6.87
CA LYS A 30 6.11 -22.31 6.05
C LYS A 30 5.75 -22.30 4.58
N VAL A 31 4.89 -21.36 4.21
CA VAL A 31 4.48 -21.12 2.82
C VAL A 31 4.61 -19.64 2.58
N LYS A 32 4.33 -19.21 1.35
CA LYS A 32 4.28 -17.77 1.07
C LYS A 32 3.24 -17.15 1.99
N ARG A 33 3.69 -16.25 2.87
CA ARG A 33 2.80 -15.64 3.88
C ARG A 33 3.05 -14.15 4.04
N HIS A 34 3.88 -13.58 3.20
CA HIS A 34 4.23 -12.17 3.25
C HIS A 34 3.86 -11.49 1.93
N PRO A 35 3.70 -10.17 1.95
CA PRO A 35 3.19 -9.46 0.78
C PRO A 35 4.10 -9.49 -0.43
N THR A 36 3.49 -9.31 -1.59
CA THR A 36 4.18 -9.02 -2.84
C THR A 36 3.89 -7.58 -3.19
N ILE A 37 4.93 -6.78 -3.34
CA ILE A 37 4.83 -5.37 -3.70
C ILE A 37 5.33 -5.24 -5.13
N GLU A 38 4.46 -4.81 -6.03
CA GLU A 38 4.84 -4.67 -7.43
C GLU A 38 5.63 -3.39 -7.64
N ASP A 39 5.94 -3.07 -8.90
CA ASP A 39 6.88 -2.00 -9.21
C ASP A 39 6.28 -0.61 -8.94
N ASP A 40 7.13 0.33 -8.61
CA ASP A 40 6.78 1.74 -8.50
C ASP A 40 5.72 2.02 -7.43
N VAL A 41 5.72 1.23 -6.35
CA VAL A 41 4.80 1.42 -5.24
C VAL A 41 5.48 2.29 -4.18
N LEU A 42 4.68 3.14 -3.55
CA LEU A 42 5.14 3.99 -2.46
C LEU A 42 4.29 3.68 -1.23
N ILE A 43 4.95 3.38 -0.12
CA ILE A 43 4.26 3.04 1.13
C ILE A 43 4.72 4.00 2.21
N GLY A 44 3.77 4.72 2.79
CA GLY A 44 4.05 5.74 3.78
C GLY A 44 4.44 5.19 5.13
N THR A 45 4.94 6.09 5.96
CA THR A 45 5.51 5.77 7.26
C THR A 45 4.54 4.99 8.15
N GLY A 46 5.03 3.93 8.77
CA GLY A 46 4.27 3.19 9.77
C GLY A 46 3.20 2.26 9.24
N THR A 47 3.01 2.20 7.93
CA THR A 47 1.99 1.36 7.34
C THR A 47 2.40 -0.10 7.40
N LYS A 48 1.45 -0.96 7.70
CA LYS A 48 1.65 -2.39 7.81
C LYS A 48 0.88 -3.11 6.73
N ILE A 49 1.57 -3.89 5.92
CA ILE A 49 0.98 -4.70 4.87
C ILE A 49 1.12 -6.14 5.34
N LEU A 50 0.00 -6.81 5.56
CA LEU A 50 0.01 -8.08 6.26
C LEU A 50 -0.62 -9.19 5.41
N GLY A 51 0.07 -10.32 5.36
CA GLY A 51 -0.44 -11.51 4.73
C GLY A 51 0.05 -11.70 3.30
N ASP A 52 -0.33 -12.81 2.70
CA ASP A 52 0.04 -13.11 1.32
C ASP A 52 -0.89 -12.37 0.38
N ILE A 53 -0.65 -11.08 0.25
CA ILE A 53 -1.46 -10.20 -0.60
C ILE A 53 -0.55 -9.49 -1.58
N THR A 54 -1.14 -8.90 -2.60
CA THR A 54 -0.39 -8.21 -3.64
C THR A 54 -0.80 -6.75 -3.68
N ILE A 55 0.18 -5.87 -3.66
CA ILE A 55 -0.03 -4.44 -3.84
C ILE A 55 0.35 -4.13 -5.28
N GLY A 56 -0.64 -3.70 -6.07
CA GLY A 56 -0.45 -3.50 -7.49
C GLY A 56 0.49 -2.37 -7.83
N ALA A 57 1.03 -2.41 -9.03
CA ALA A 57 2.04 -1.44 -9.47
C ALA A 57 1.52 -0.01 -9.43
N ARG A 58 2.40 0.92 -9.17
CA ARG A 58 2.13 2.36 -9.19
C ARG A 58 1.10 2.81 -8.16
N THR A 59 0.90 2.02 -7.12
CA THR A 59 -0.03 2.33 -6.03
C THR A 59 0.71 3.17 -5.00
N LYS A 60 0.00 4.14 -4.42
CA LYS A 60 0.53 4.97 -3.33
C LYS A 60 -0.30 4.71 -2.09
N ILE A 61 0.37 4.40 -1.01
CA ILE A 61 -0.29 4.08 0.25
C ILE A 61 0.18 5.08 1.30
N GLY A 62 -0.78 5.68 2.00
CA GLY A 62 -0.49 6.68 3.02
C GLY A 62 0.14 6.10 4.25
N CYS A 63 0.18 6.90 5.32
CA CYS A 63 0.88 6.55 6.55
C CYS A 63 -0.04 5.86 7.55
N ASN A 64 0.55 4.99 8.37
CA ASN A 64 -0.14 4.40 9.53
C ASN A 64 -1.40 3.64 9.17
N LEU A 65 -1.40 2.99 8.02
CA LEU A 65 -2.52 2.17 7.58
C LEU A 65 -2.21 0.71 7.84
N VAL A 66 -3.26 -0.11 7.92
CA VAL A 66 -3.13 -1.55 8.03
C VAL A 66 -3.85 -2.15 6.84
N ILE A 67 -3.12 -2.83 5.97
CA ILE A 67 -3.63 -3.35 4.71
C ILE A 67 -3.55 -4.87 4.77
N LYS A 68 -4.68 -5.53 4.59
CA LYS A 68 -4.77 -6.99 4.67
C LYS A 68 -5.41 -7.61 3.44
N HIS A 69 -5.66 -6.83 2.41
CA HIS A 69 -6.32 -7.30 1.19
C HIS A 69 -5.54 -6.82 -0.02
N ASP A 70 -5.70 -7.54 -1.13
CA ASP A 70 -5.07 -7.14 -2.39
C ASP A 70 -5.49 -5.74 -2.78
N ILE A 71 -4.56 -4.99 -3.33
CA ILE A 71 -4.81 -3.65 -3.83
C ILE A 71 -4.49 -3.65 -5.32
N PRO A 72 -5.45 -3.25 -6.17
CA PRO A 72 -5.19 -3.15 -7.61
C PRO A 72 -4.11 -2.11 -7.92
N LYS A 73 -3.56 -2.19 -9.10
CA LYS A 73 -2.56 -1.22 -9.55
C LYS A 73 -3.19 0.17 -9.71
N ASP A 74 -2.35 1.18 -9.71
CA ASP A 74 -2.73 2.57 -10.00
C ASP A 74 -3.77 3.14 -9.02
N MET A 75 -3.68 2.74 -7.76
CA MET A 75 -4.60 3.21 -6.74
C MET A 75 -3.89 4.14 -5.76
N VAL A 76 -4.68 4.94 -5.07
CA VAL A 76 -4.20 5.75 -3.94
C VAL A 76 -5.05 5.39 -2.74
N ILE A 77 -4.40 4.91 -1.68
CA ILE A 77 -5.07 4.50 -0.46
C ILE A 77 -4.64 5.46 0.62
N PHE A 78 -5.60 6.19 1.20
CA PHE A 78 -5.25 7.21 2.19
C PHE A 78 -5.90 6.99 3.54
N GLU A 79 -6.85 6.07 3.65
CA GLU A 79 -7.37 5.68 4.95
C GLU A 79 -8.11 4.37 4.81
N THR A 80 -8.33 3.71 5.95
CA THR A 80 -9.13 2.49 6.00
C THR A 80 -10.21 2.71 7.04
N ASP A 81 -11.39 2.12 6.81
CA ASP A 81 -12.45 2.25 7.77
C ASP A 81 -12.39 1.14 8.82
N PRO A 82 -13.22 1.22 9.87
CA PRO A 82 -13.16 0.24 10.95
C PRO A 82 -13.45 -1.18 10.54
N GLU A 83 -14.05 -1.38 9.38
CA GLU A 83 -14.38 -2.72 8.89
C GLU A 83 -13.35 -3.23 7.90
N ASN A 84 -12.20 -2.58 7.83
CA ASN A 84 -11.11 -2.97 6.93
C ASN A 84 -11.45 -2.76 5.46
N MET A 85 -12.37 -1.90 5.19
CA MET A 85 -12.63 -1.46 3.82
C MET A 85 -11.79 -0.25 3.55
N TYR A 86 -11.18 -0.20 2.39
CA TYR A 86 -10.24 0.86 2.09
C TYR A 86 -10.93 2.01 1.41
N VAL A 87 -10.66 3.22 1.90
CA VAL A 87 -11.04 4.42 1.17
C VAL A 87 -9.95 4.65 0.15
N ARG A 88 -10.30 4.54 -1.12
CA ARG A 88 -9.29 4.55 -2.17
C ARG A 88 -9.77 5.36 -3.35
N LYS A 89 -8.80 5.82 -4.12
CA LYS A 89 -9.05 6.56 -5.33
C LYS A 89 -8.02 6.12 -6.37
N PRO A 90 -8.40 5.97 -7.63
CA PRO A 90 -7.43 5.65 -8.67
C PRO A 90 -6.34 6.70 -8.72
N SER A 91 -5.15 6.29 -9.10
CA SER A 91 -4.04 7.21 -9.23
C SER A 91 -4.38 8.26 -10.30
N ARG A 92 -3.58 9.33 -10.31
CA ARG A 92 -3.82 10.40 -11.29
C ARG A 92 -3.86 9.87 -12.71
N ASN A 93 -2.97 8.95 -13.05
CA ASN A 93 -2.92 8.44 -14.42
C ASN A 93 -4.15 7.64 -14.78
N ALA A 94 -4.69 6.88 -13.84
CA ALA A 94 -5.86 6.05 -14.11
C ALA A 94 -7.14 6.81 -13.91
N ALA A 95 -7.10 7.93 -13.24
CA ALA A 95 -8.30 8.66 -12.82
C ALA A 95 -8.70 9.76 -13.77
N ALA A 96 -8.07 9.87 -14.93
CA ALA A 96 -8.33 11.02 -15.80
C ALA A 96 -9.81 11.18 -16.11
N ALA A 97 -10.53 10.09 -16.28
CA ALA A 97 -11.96 10.15 -16.61
C ALA A 97 -12.85 10.24 -15.39
N GLN A 98 -12.30 10.11 -14.18
CA GLN A 98 -13.09 10.08 -12.96
C GLN A 98 -12.66 11.17 -11.99
N ALA A 99 -11.86 12.09 -12.43
CA ALA A 99 -11.19 13.02 -11.53
C ALA A 99 -12.16 13.89 -10.75
N GLU A 100 -13.32 14.16 -11.29
CA GLU A 100 -14.25 15.07 -10.64
C GLU A 100 -15.07 14.41 -9.53
N GLU A 101 -14.99 13.11 -9.37
CA GLU A 101 -15.86 12.46 -8.40
C GLU A 101 -15.44 12.74 -6.97
N LYS A 102 -14.16 12.83 -6.73
CA LYS A 102 -13.66 13.10 -5.40
C LYS A 102 -12.51 14.07 -5.49
N LYS A 103 -12.59 15.09 -4.70
CA LYS A 103 -11.59 16.15 -4.73
C LYS A 103 -10.52 15.88 -3.69
N ILE A 104 -9.79 14.82 -3.86
CA ILE A 104 -8.67 14.52 -2.98
C ILE A 104 -7.46 15.22 -3.56
N PRO A 105 -6.82 16.13 -2.80
CA PRO A 105 -5.66 16.86 -3.31
C PRO A 105 -4.55 15.90 -3.70
N ASP A 106 -3.83 16.23 -4.75
CA ASP A 106 -2.71 15.41 -5.18
C ASP A 106 -1.66 15.27 -4.09
N ASN A 107 -1.54 16.26 -3.22
CA ASN A 107 -0.55 16.23 -2.16
C ASN A 107 -1.06 15.56 -0.89
N TYR A 108 -2.24 14.97 -0.91
CA TYR A 108 -2.78 14.35 0.29
C TYR A 108 -1.84 13.26 0.83
N ILE A 109 -1.37 12.40 -0.06
CA ILE A 109 -0.45 11.35 0.34
C ILE A 109 0.86 11.96 0.84
N GLU A 110 1.35 13.01 0.19
CA GLU A 110 2.58 13.65 0.62
C GLU A 110 2.47 14.23 2.02
N TYR A 111 1.30 14.70 2.38
CA TYR A 111 1.09 15.24 3.71
C TYR A 111 1.31 14.19 4.79
N TYR A 112 1.00 12.94 4.48
CA TYR A 112 1.13 11.85 5.43
C TYR A 112 2.44 11.07 5.31
N ILE A 113 3.24 11.38 4.33
CA ILE A 113 4.50 10.71 4.11
C ILE A 113 5.63 11.47 4.81
#